data_dd44da7d85eedd488b009aed117fed19
#
_entry.id   dd44da7d85eedd488b009aed117fed19
#
_cell.length_a   1.000
_cell.length_b   1.000
_cell.length_c   1.000
_cell.angle_alpha   90.00
_cell.angle_beta   90.00
_cell.angle_gamma   90.00
#
_symmetry.space_group_name_H-M   'P 1'
#
loop_
_entity.id
_entity.type
_entity.pdbx_description
1 polymer ?
#
loop_
_entity_poly.entity_id
_entity_poly.type
_entity_poly.pdbx_seq_one_letter_code
_entity_poly.pdbx_strand_id
1 'polypeptide(L)'
;EYFTLTIQASNFNTLHGGLENPMRIGLGTTISRQFQQLMMSIGLVCGAVLGIGIFTLMFSIFQGKITRSSIRVFVFGIFILFLALHNLFSAPYAYTAFTDISWLWGARLEYLFTYLAVVFFLSYMFLFIFRYLHPIVYFAAMVLLTIDIVITSLTVPEVFQHFAFYSFMFSLVVI
;
A
#
# COMPACT_ATOMS: atom_id res chain seq x y z
N GLU A 1 31.93 2.14 32.08
CA GLU A 1 31.17 3.38 31.85
C GLU A 1 29.70 3.04 31.67
N TYR A 2 28.84 3.67 32.45
CA TYR A 2 27.40 3.53 32.34
C TYR A 2 26.85 4.73 31.57
N PHE A 3 25.96 4.51 30.62
CA PHE A 3 25.20 5.59 29.99
C PHE A 3 23.71 5.35 30.15
N THR A 4 22.97 6.43 30.30
CA THR A 4 21.50 6.38 30.37
C THR A 4 20.96 6.94 29.05
N LEU A 5 20.19 6.14 28.33
CA LEU A 5 19.47 6.56 27.12
C LEU A 5 18.03 6.86 27.50
N THR A 6 17.63 8.12 27.41
CA THR A 6 16.23 8.53 27.60
C THR A 6 15.60 8.79 26.23
N ILE A 7 14.52 8.07 25.93
CA ILE A 7 13.78 8.26 24.67
C ILE A 7 12.41 8.82 25.04
N GLN A 8 12.13 9.97 24.49
CA GLN A 8 10.82 10.60 24.60
C GLN A 8 10.11 10.47 23.25
N ALA A 9 9.03 9.70 23.21
CA ALA A 9 8.19 9.55 22.01
C ALA A 9 6.86 10.25 22.27
N SER A 10 6.46 11.13 21.37
CA SER A 10 5.15 11.76 21.37
C SER A 10 4.48 11.52 20.02
N ASN A 11 3.20 11.19 20.05
CA ASN A 11 2.41 11.00 18.84
C ASN A 11 1.21 11.95 18.87
N PHE A 12 1.24 12.92 17.97
CA PHE A 12 0.17 13.91 17.82
C PHE A 12 -0.67 13.71 16.56
N ASN A 13 -0.23 12.86 15.63
CA ASN A 13 -0.78 12.82 14.27
C ASN A 13 -1.10 11.43 13.72
N THR A 14 -0.90 10.35 14.50
CA THR A 14 -1.14 8.98 14.01
C THR A 14 -1.79 8.11 15.08
N LEU A 15 -2.58 7.13 14.66
CA LEU A 15 -3.22 6.13 15.55
C LEU A 15 -2.20 5.23 16.25
N HIS A 16 -1.06 4.99 15.62
CA HIS A 16 0.01 4.17 16.14
C HIS A 16 1.12 5.08 16.66
N GLY A 17 1.19 5.20 17.99
CA GLY A 17 2.25 5.97 18.66
C GLY A 17 3.26 5.05 19.33
N GLY A 18 4.49 5.52 19.45
CA GLY A 18 5.56 4.82 20.12
C GLY A 18 6.60 4.23 19.16
N LEU A 19 7.41 3.32 19.67
CA LEU A 19 8.46 2.65 18.93
C LEU A 19 7.90 1.37 18.30
N GLU A 20 7.59 1.40 17.00
CA GLU A 20 7.07 0.23 16.27
C GLU A 20 8.12 -0.90 16.16
N ASN A 21 9.39 -0.54 16.16
CA ASN A 21 10.49 -1.51 16.03
C ASN A 21 11.35 -1.56 17.30
N PRO A 22 11.87 -2.73 17.69
CA PRO A 22 12.78 -2.83 18.81
C PRO A 22 14.03 -1.97 18.57
N MET A 23 14.41 -1.22 19.60
CA MET A 23 15.65 -0.43 19.55
C MET A 23 16.84 -1.34 19.35
N ARG A 24 17.71 -0.93 18.41
CA ARG A 24 18.99 -1.59 18.16
C ARG A 24 20.12 -0.66 18.59
N ILE A 25 20.95 -1.13 19.50
CA ILE A 25 22.15 -0.44 19.95
C ILE A 25 23.35 -1.17 19.36
N GLY A 26 24.24 -0.43 18.71
CA GLY A 26 25.43 -1.01 18.11
C GLY A 26 26.33 0.06 17.51
N LEU A 27 27.44 -0.37 16.89
CA LEU A 27 28.30 0.54 16.13
C LEU A 27 27.53 1.19 14.99
N GLY A 28 27.65 2.50 14.82
CA GLY A 28 26.93 3.26 13.81
C GLY A 28 27.10 2.69 12.40
N THR A 29 28.29 2.21 12.07
CA THR A 29 28.57 1.55 10.78
C THR A 29 27.80 0.26 10.57
N THR A 30 27.61 -0.55 11.63
CA THR A 30 26.86 -1.81 11.57
C THR A 30 25.38 -1.54 11.41
N ILE A 31 24.83 -0.59 12.17
CA ILE A 31 23.40 -0.21 12.09
C ILE A 31 23.09 0.39 10.71
N SER A 32 23.93 1.31 10.23
CA SER A 32 23.78 1.92 8.91
C SER A 32 23.81 0.85 7.79
N ARG A 33 24.72 -0.09 7.86
CA ARG A 33 24.82 -1.18 6.89
C ARG A 33 23.58 -2.09 6.90
N GLN A 34 23.06 -2.44 8.07
CA GLN A 34 21.82 -3.22 8.19
C GLN A 34 20.63 -2.48 7.61
N PHE A 35 20.52 -1.18 7.88
CA PHE A 35 19.47 -0.35 7.32
C PHE A 35 19.56 -0.26 5.79
N GLN A 36 20.75 -0.04 5.25
CA GLN A 36 20.96 -0.02 3.80
C GLN A 36 20.61 -1.37 3.15
N GLN A 37 21.00 -2.49 3.74
CA GLN A 37 20.65 -3.82 3.24
C GLN A 37 19.13 -4.04 3.24
N LEU A 38 18.43 -3.59 4.29
CA LEU A 38 16.97 -3.67 4.36
C LEU A 38 16.32 -2.83 3.24
N MET A 39 16.77 -1.58 3.05
CA MET A 39 16.25 -0.70 2.00
C MET A 39 16.51 -1.26 0.60
N MET A 40 17.70 -1.81 0.37
CA MET A 40 18.04 -2.47 -0.90
C MET A 40 17.15 -3.69 -1.17
N SER A 41 16.91 -4.53 -0.17
CA SER A 41 16.08 -5.73 -0.34
C SER A 41 14.63 -5.35 -0.67
N ILE A 42 14.06 -4.36 0.02
CA ILE A 42 12.71 -3.87 -0.25
C ILE A 42 12.64 -3.25 -1.65
N GLY A 43 13.61 -2.38 -1.99
CA GLY A 43 13.67 -1.78 -3.32
C GLY A 43 13.74 -2.81 -4.44
N LEU A 44 14.51 -3.89 -4.25
CA LEU A 44 14.62 -4.98 -5.22
C LEU A 44 13.29 -5.74 -5.36
N VAL A 45 12.65 -6.08 -4.25
CA VAL A 45 11.34 -6.77 -4.28
C VAL A 45 10.28 -5.88 -4.93
N CYS A 46 10.19 -4.59 -4.53
CA CYS A 46 9.26 -3.65 -5.15
C CYS A 46 9.53 -3.47 -6.64
N GLY A 47 10.80 -3.35 -7.04
CA GLY A 47 11.19 -3.26 -8.45
C GLY A 47 10.80 -4.49 -9.25
N ALA A 48 11.00 -5.69 -8.70
CA ALA A 48 10.58 -6.93 -9.34
C ALA A 48 9.06 -7.00 -9.53
N VAL A 49 8.29 -6.65 -8.49
CA VAL A 49 6.82 -6.64 -8.54
C VAL A 49 6.32 -5.57 -9.51
N LEU A 50 6.92 -4.38 -9.54
CA LEU A 50 6.63 -3.35 -10.55
C LEU A 50 6.91 -3.85 -11.96
N GLY A 51 8.04 -4.52 -12.18
CA GLY A 51 8.40 -5.12 -13.46
C GLY A 51 7.36 -6.14 -13.94
N ILE A 52 6.89 -7.02 -13.04
CA ILE A 52 5.82 -7.98 -13.33
C ILE A 52 4.52 -7.25 -13.69
N GLY A 53 4.16 -6.21 -12.93
CA GLY A 53 2.96 -5.41 -13.21
C GLY A 53 3.00 -4.75 -14.58
N ILE A 54 4.11 -4.08 -14.92
CA ILE A 54 4.32 -3.44 -16.23
C ILE A 54 4.27 -4.47 -17.35
N PHE A 55 4.98 -5.60 -17.18
CA PHE A 55 4.96 -6.68 -18.17
C PHE A 55 3.56 -7.22 -18.40
N THR A 56 2.80 -7.44 -17.33
CA THR A 56 1.41 -7.93 -17.38
C THR A 56 0.51 -6.94 -18.15
N LEU A 57 0.66 -5.63 -17.89
CA LEU A 57 -0.08 -4.59 -18.62
C LEU A 57 0.28 -4.56 -20.09
N MET A 58 1.57 -4.55 -20.40
CA MET A 58 2.04 -4.59 -21.79
C MET A 58 1.53 -5.83 -22.52
N PHE A 59 1.61 -6.99 -21.90
CA PHE A 59 1.09 -8.23 -22.46
C PHE A 59 -0.41 -8.13 -22.77
N SER A 60 -1.20 -7.56 -21.86
CA SER A 60 -2.63 -7.35 -22.08
C SER A 60 -2.92 -6.42 -23.26
N ILE A 61 -2.16 -5.34 -23.42
CA ILE A 61 -2.32 -4.35 -24.49
C ILE A 61 -1.93 -4.96 -25.85
N PHE A 62 -0.82 -5.72 -25.89
CA PHE A 62 -0.32 -6.30 -27.13
C PHE A 62 -1.11 -7.52 -27.64
N GLN A 63 -2.04 -8.06 -26.86
CA GLN A 63 -2.94 -9.12 -27.35
C GLN A 63 -3.83 -8.70 -28.53
N GLY A 64 -3.92 -7.41 -28.84
CA GLY A 64 -4.57 -6.86 -30.04
C GLY A 64 -6.09 -7.05 -30.13
N LYS A 65 -6.71 -7.85 -29.25
CA LYS A 65 -8.14 -8.06 -29.18
C LYS A 65 -8.63 -7.85 -27.76
N ILE A 66 -9.60 -6.96 -27.60
CA ILE A 66 -10.26 -6.72 -26.31
C ILE A 66 -11.19 -7.89 -26.01
N THR A 67 -10.67 -8.88 -25.31
CA THR A 67 -11.44 -10.02 -24.81
C THR A 67 -11.64 -9.90 -23.30
N ARG A 68 -12.61 -10.62 -22.76
CA ARG A 68 -12.79 -10.69 -21.31
C ARG A 68 -11.51 -11.15 -20.59
N SER A 69 -10.74 -12.02 -21.20
CA SER A 69 -9.45 -12.47 -20.68
C SER A 69 -8.43 -11.34 -20.64
N SER A 70 -8.33 -10.55 -21.72
CA SER A 70 -7.42 -9.40 -21.79
C SER A 70 -7.75 -8.35 -20.71
N ILE A 71 -9.04 -8.06 -20.49
CA ILE A 71 -9.48 -7.11 -19.45
C ILE A 71 -9.09 -7.62 -18.05
N ARG A 72 -9.25 -8.93 -17.76
CA ARG A 72 -8.84 -9.51 -16.48
C ARG A 72 -7.34 -9.34 -16.23
N VAL A 73 -6.54 -9.67 -17.23
CA VAL A 73 -5.06 -9.53 -17.14
C VAL A 73 -4.67 -8.07 -16.95
N PHE A 74 -5.35 -7.15 -17.64
CA PHE A 74 -5.11 -5.70 -17.50
C PHE A 74 -5.41 -5.20 -16.08
N VAL A 75 -6.59 -5.53 -15.55
CA VAL A 75 -7.02 -5.14 -14.19
C VAL A 75 -6.06 -5.75 -13.15
N PHE A 76 -5.65 -7.00 -13.33
CA PHE A 76 -4.67 -7.65 -12.47
C PHE A 76 -3.29 -6.96 -12.52
N GLY A 77 -2.84 -6.54 -13.70
CA GLY A 77 -1.60 -5.79 -13.85
C GLY A 77 -1.63 -4.46 -13.09
N ILE A 78 -2.75 -3.72 -13.15
CA ILE A 78 -2.93 -2.48 -12.39
C ILE A 78 -2.92 -2.76 -10.87
N PHE A 79 -3.60 -3.82 -10.42
CA PHE A 79 -3.56 -4.25 -9.02
C PHE A 79 -2.12 -4.47 -8.54
N ILE A 80 -1.30 -5.22 -9.30
CA ILE A 80 0.09 -5.47 -8.96
C ILE A 80 0.89 -4.17 -8.85
N LEU A 81 0.68 -3.21 -9.75
CA LEU A 81 1.37 -1.92 -9.69
C LEU A 81 1.03 -1.15 -8.42
N PHE A 82 -0.24 -1.04 -8.05
CA PHE A 82 -0.62 -0.36 -6.82
C PHE A 82 -0.15 -1.10 -5.57
N LEU A 83 -0.13 -2.42 -5.58
CA LEU A 83 0.43 -3.22 -4.49
C LEU A 83 1.94 -2.96 -4.31
N ALA A 84 2.69 -2.86 -5.40
CA ALA A 84 4.11 -2.54 -5.34
C ALA A 84 4.35 -1.11 -4.83
N LEU A 85 3.55 -0.13 -5.29
CA LEU A 85 3.61 1.24 -4.80
C LEU A 85 3.25 1.32 -3.32
N HIS A 86 2.19 0.62 -2.87
CA HIS A 86 1.88 0.52 -1.45
C HIS A 86 3.07 0.03 -0.64
N ASN A 87 3.72 -1.07 -1.04
CA ASN A 87 4.89 -1.60 -0.34
C ASN A 87 6.08 -0.63 -0.31
N LEU A 88 6.22 0.23 -1.32
CA LEU A 88 7.27 1.25 -1.36
C LEU A 88 7.01 2.37 -0.34
N PHE A 89 5.73 2.73 -0.13
CA PHE A 89 5.32 3.81 0.76
C PHE A 89 4.99 3.34 2.18
N SER A 90 4.78 2.05 2.41
CA SER A 90 4.56 1.48 3.76
C SER A 90 5.87 1.32 4.54
N ALA A 91 5.76 1.08 5.84
CA ALA A 91 6.92 0.86 6.71
C ALA A 91 7.83 -0.26 6.17
N PRO A 92 9.15 -0.06 6.12
CA PRO A 92 9.98 0.99 6.70
C PRO A 92 10.21 2.22 5.80
N TYR A 93 9.24 2.59 4.96
CA TYR A 93 9.22 3.83 4.17
C TYR A 93 10.38 3.93 3.17
N ALA A 94 10.54 2.90 2.33
CA ALA A 94 11.66 2.81 1.39
C ALA A 94 11.71 3.96 0.39
N TYR A 95 10.58 4.65 0.13
CA TYR A 95 10.54 5.83 -0.74
C TYR A 95 11.46 6.97 -0.26
N THR A 96 11.73 7.08 1.05
CA THR A 96 12.62 8.11 1.62
C THR A 96 14.07 7.99 1.17
N ALA A 97 14.47 6.82 0.67
CA ALA A 97 15.80 6.63 0.08
C ALA A 97 15.93 7.23 -1.32
N PHE A 98 14.83 7.54 -1.99
CA PHE A 98 14.79 8.00 -3.38
C PHE A 98 14.17 9.38 -3.57
N THR A 99 13.37 9.85 -2.60
CA THR A 99 12.62 11.10 -2.72
C THR A 99 12.52 11.82 -1.38
N ASP A 100 12.54 13.16 -1.43
CA ASP A 100 12.35 14.04 -0.27
C ASP A 100 10.86 14.42 -0.08
N ILE A 101 9.96 13.46 -0.29
CA ILE A 101 8.53 13.68 -0.08
C ILE A 101 8.27 13.86 1.41
N SER A 102 7.49 14.89 1.78
CA SER A 102 7.13 15.11 3.18
C SER A 102 6.36 13.93 3.74
N TRP A 103 6.54 13.65 5.04
CA TRP A 103 5.88 12.54 5.73
C TRP A 103 4.35 12.52 5.53
N LEU A 104 3.70 13.69 5.53
CA LEU A 104 2.26 13.82 5.32
C LEU A 104 1.82 13.26 3.95
N TRP A 105 2.57 13.59 2.91
CA TRP A 105 2.29 13.06 1.56
C TRP A 105 2.66 11.58 1.45
N GLY A 106 3.73 11.14 2.10
CA GLY A 106 4.09 9.73 2.18
C GLY A 106 2.97 8.88 2.78
N ALA A 107 2.45 9.30 3.93
CA ALA A 107 1.32 8.64 4.59
C ALA A 107 0.05 8.64 3.73
N ARG A 108 -0.29 9.76 3.09
CA ARG A 108 -1.44 9.81 2.17
C ARG A 108 -1.30 8.85 1.00
N LEU A 109 -0.13 8.80 0.38
CA LEU A 109 0.14 7.93 -0.75
C LEU A 109 0.08 6.45 -0.36
N GLU A 110 0.57 6.08 0.82
CA GLU A 110 0.46 4.73 1.38
C GLU A 110 -1.01 4.27 1.40
N TYR A 111 -1.89 5.06 2.00
CA TYR A 111 -3.32 4.72 2.09
C TYR A 111 -4.02 4.76 0.72
N LEU A 112 -3.73 5.76 -0.11
CA LEU A 112 -4.30 5.86 -1.46
C LEU A 112 -3.94 4.64 -2.31
N PHE A 113 -2.68 4.21 -2.30
CA PHE A 113 -2.26 3.02 -3.05
C PHE A 113 -2.87 1.74 -2.49
N THR A 114 -3.08 1.67 -1.17
CA THR A 114 -3.80 0.56 -0.55
C THR A 114 -5.23 0.48 -1.06
N TYR A 115 -5.99 1.58 -1.01
CA TYR A 115 -7.37 1.58 -1.49
C TYR A 115 -7.47 1.27 -2.98
N LEU A 116 -6.59 1.84 -3.80
CA LEU A 116 -6.54 1.55 -5.22
C LEU A 116 -6.19 0.08 -5.47
N ALA A 117 -5.24 -0.50 -4.74
CA ALA A 117 -4.95 -1.93 -4.84
C ALA A 117 -6.20 -2.78 -4.52
N VAL A 118 -6.92 -2.46 -3.43
CA VAL A 118 -8.15 -3.18 -3.05
C VAL A 118 -9.24 -3.02 -4.10
N VAL A 119 -9.46 -1.81 -4.65
CA VAL A 119 -10.42 -1.55 -5.73
C VAL A 119 -10.14 -2.43 -6.96
N PHE A 120 -8.89 -2.48 -7.41
CA PHE A 120 -8.51 -3.28 -8.57
C PHE A 120 -8.52 -4.78 -8.27
N PHE A 121 -8.18 -5.18 -7.05
CA PHE A 121 -8.31 -6.57 -6.61
C PHE A 121 -9.77 -7.03 -6.62
N LEU A 122 -10.67 -6.27 -6.02
CA LEU A 122 -12.11 -6.57 -6.02
C LEU A 122 -12.69 -6.58 -7.45
N SER A 123 -12.24 -5.65 -8.29
CA SER A 123 -12.64 -5.62 -9.71
C SER A 123 -12.15 -6.86 -10.46
N TYR A 124 -10.93 -7.30 -10.20
CA TYR A 124 -10.39 -8.54 -10.75
C TYR A 124 -11.20 -9.76 -10.28
N MET A 125 -11.45 -9.85 -8.98
CA MET A 125 -12.26 -10.94 -8.40
C MET A 125 -13.67 -10.96 -8.96
N PHE A 126 -14.33 -9.81 -9.09
CA PHE A 126 -15.64 -9.70 -9.71
C PHE A 126 -15.63 -10.17 -11.17
N LEU A 127 -14.62 -9.81 -11.96
CA LEU A 127 -14.47 -10.26 -13.34
C LEU A 127 -14.16 -11.76 -13.45
N PHE A 128 -13.52 -12.34 -12.44
CA PHE A 128 -13.16 -13.76 -12.40
C PHE A 128 -14.28 -14.64 -11.90
N ILE A 129 -14.95 -14.25 -10.79
CA ILE A 129 -15.93 -15.05 -10.05
C ILE A 129 -17.35 -14.42 -10.15
N PHE A 130 -17.63 -13.74 -11.25
CA PHE A 130 -18.91 -13.04 -11.46
C PHE A 130 -20.18 -13.84 -11.08
N ARG A 131 -20.12 -15.16 -11.13
CA ARG A 131 -21.27 -16.05 -10.84
C ARG A 131 -21.57 -16.20 -9.34
N TYR A 132 -20.59 -15.91 -8.47
CA TYR A 132 -20.68 -16.19 -7.03
C TYR A 132 -20.75 -14.91 -6.18
N LEU A 133 -20.27 -13.80 -6.70
CA LEU A 133 -20.25 -12.52 -5.97
C LEU A 133 -21.55 -11.76 -6.25
N HIS A 134 -22.28 -11.43 -5.18
CA HIS A 134 -23.51 -10.68 -5.35
C HIS A 134 -23.19 -9.24 -5.80
N PRO A 135 -23.75 -8.74 -6.91
CA PRO A 135 -23.38 -7.44 -7.47
C PRO A 135 -23.60 -6.27 -6.50
N ILE A 136 -24.64 -6.34 -5.66
CA ILE A 136 -24.94 -5.29 -4.67
C ILE A 136 -23.77 -5.14 -3.67
N VAL A 137 -23.19 -6.27 -3.21
CA VAL A 137 -22.09 -6.29 -2.25
C VAL A 137 -20.83 -5.70 -2.89
N TYR A 138 -20.55 -6.05 -4.14
CA TYR A 138 -19.45 -5.46 -4.90
C TYR A 138 -19.61 -3.94 -5.05
N PHE A 139 -20.78 -3.46 -5.48
CA PHE A 139 -21.02 -2.02 -5.63
C PHE A 139 -20.97 -1.28 -4.29
N ALA A 140 -21.48 -1.86 -3.20
CA ALA A 140 -21.37 -1.26 -1.87
C ALA A 140 -19.91 -1.10 -1.42
N ALA A 141 -19.07 -2.13 -1.63
CA ALA A 141 -17.65 -2.07 -1.32
C ALA A 141 -16.92 -1.01 -2.18
N MET A 142 -17.24 -0.91 -3.47
CA MET A 142 -16.66 0.09 -4.36
C MET A 142 -17.03 1.53 -3.94
N VAL A 143 -18.27 1.76 -3.53
CA VAL A 143 -18.71 3.06 -3.03
C VAL A 143 -17.97 3.44 -1.75
N LEU A 144 -17.85 2.53 -0.78
CA LEU A 144 -17.09 2.75 0.45
C LEU A 144 -15.63 3.10 0.17
N LEU A 145 -14.93 2.30 -0.65
CA LEU A 145 -13.54 2.56 -1.02
C LEU A 145 -13.37 3.90 -1.75
N THR A 146 -14.34 4.28 -2.58
CA THR A 146 -14.31 5.60 -3.24
C THR A 146 -14.45 6.74 -2.23
N ILE A 147 -15.31 6.58 -1.23
CA ILE A 147 -15.46 7.55 -0.13
C ILE A 147 -14.13 7.65 0.65
N ASP A 148 -13.49 6.52 0.97
CA ASP A 148 -12.20 6.50 1.67
C ASP A 148 -11.08 7.19 0.88
N ILE A 149 -11.03 7.00 -0.42
CA ILE A 149 -10.08 7.71 -1.31
C ILE A 149 -10.31 9.23 -1.22
N VAL A 150 -11.56 9.67 -1.26
CA VAL A 150 -11.91 11.09 -1.16
C VAL A 150 -11.55 11.64 0.23
N ILE A 151 -11.90 10.95 1.30
CA ILE A 151 -11.57 11.34 2.67
C ILE A 151 -10.04 11.45 2.84
N THR A 152 -9.29 10.45 2.41
CA THR A 152 -7.82 10.43 2.50
C THR A 152 -7.17 11.57 1.72
N SER A 153 -7.74 11.93 0.58
CA SER A 153 -7.23 13.03 -0.25
C SER A 153 -7.46 14.41 0.37
N LEU A 154 -8.57 14.59 1.09
CA LEU A 154 -9.02 15.90 1.59
C LEU A 154 -8.75 16.14 3.07
N THR A 155 -8.56 15.09 3.87
CA THR A 155 -8.47 15.20 5.33
C THR A 155 -7.04 15.00 5.86
N VAL A 156 -6.89 15.20 7.18
CA VAL A 156 -5.64 14.95 7.90
C VAL A 156 -5.51 13.48 8.32
N PRO A 157 -4.29 12.98 8.58
CA PRO A 157 -4.03 11.57 8.90
C PRO A 157 -4.89 11.00 10.04
N GLU A 158 -5.13 11.79 11.07
CA GLU A 158 -5.95 11.39 12.22
C GLU A 158 -7.36 10.94 11.81
N VAL A 159 -7.96 11.62 10.83
CA VAL A 159 -9.32 11.32 10.37
C VAL A 159 -9.34 10.10 9.47
N PHE A 160 -8.51 10.06 8.42
CA PHE A 160 -8.59 8.96 7.47
C PHE A 160 -8.09 7.63 8.02
N GLN A 161 -7.19 7.60 9.01
CA GLN A 161 -6.74 6.36 9.65
C GLN A 161 -7.87 5.66 10.41
N HIS A 162 -8.74 6.41 11.06
CA HIS A 162 -9.93 5.84 11.73
C HIS A 162 -10.88 5.20 10.72
N PHE A 163 -11.17 5.89 9.62
CA PHE A 163 -12.05 5.36 8.57
C PHE A 163 -11.45 4.14 7.89
N ALA A 164 -10.15 4.13 7.62
CA ALA A 164 -9.43 3.01 7.01
C ALA A 164 -9.66 1.70 7.74
N PHE A 165 -9.60 1.70 9.07
CA PHE A 165 -9.79 0.49 9.87
C PHE A 165 -11.17 -0.13 9.64
N TYR A 166 -12.23 0.67 9.66
CA TYR A 166 -13.59 0.17 9.46
C TYR A 166 -13.82 -0.33 8.05
N SER A 167 -13.29 0.36 7.06
CA SER A 167 -13.40 -0.01 5.64
C SER A 167 -12.66 -1.30 5.32
N PHE A 168 -11.47 -1.51 5.90
CA PHE A 168 -10.76 -2.77 5.76
C PHE A 168 -11.48 -3.93 6.43
N MET A 169 -12.03 -3.73 7.63
CA MET A 169 -12.85 -4.75 8.31
C MET A 169 -14.07 -5.12 7.46
N PHE A 170 -14.76 -4.13 6.90
CA PHE A 170 -15.90 -4.39 6.01
C PHE A 170 -15.47 -5.13 4.74
N SER A 171 -14.38 -4.74 4.12
CA SER A 171 -13.85 -5.39 2.91
C SER A 171 -13.47 -6.85 3.16
N LEU A 172 -12.95 -7.18 4.35
CA LEU A 172 -12.64 -8.57 4.75
C LEU A 172 -13.89 -9.44 4.91
N VAL A 173 -15.01 -8.86 5.33
CA VAL A 173 -16.28 -9.60 5.48
C VAL A 173 -16.92 -9.88 4.12
N VAL A 174 -16.61 -9.07 3.11
CA VAL A 174 -17.16 -9.14 1.75
C VAL A 174 -16.44 -10.17 0.86
N ILE A 175 -15.18 -10.51 1.19
CA ILE A 175 -14.35 -11.50 0.48
C ILE A 175 -14.61 -12.89 1.06
#